data_011f61b4bb5cfe08c78279be03515402
#
_entry.id   011f61b4bb5cfe08c78279be03515402
#
_cell.length_a   1.000
_cell.length_b   1.000
_cell.length_c   1.000
_cell.angle_alpha   90.00
_cell.angle_beta   90.00
_cell.angle_gamma   90.00
#
_symmetry.space_group_name_H-M   'P 1'
#
loop_
_entity.id
_entity.type
_entity.pdbx_description
1 polymer ?
#
loop_
_entity_poly.entity_id
_entity_poly.type
_entity_poly.pdbx_seq_one_letter_code
_entity_poly.pdbx_strand_id
1 'polypeptide(L)'
;MMNASNARGLIAVDKMGGRVIFLDPVSYTTTLVLDDFERVPHELLAIPQSSTAYVPIYGDGIHGRNPNPGHLLSVIDLEKRAHVADIDLSPFEAPHGLQIGLDGLLYITCENSGVVALVDVAERRLVGDIETGSTNSHRLVIALSGRWLYTENEEDASISVIDLPGRKLVRHVATPHPLAGLAISPDGKYLVAVDDQEPLLLLIDTASFKIIRTVPLEGVPEPAQIARYSPDGTILLVTSLRSATATVMDASFGHQTTLRVGQQPMDAAFRGSSLFIACQGDGTVHVIDLVTRQVSHRFAAGVGCETLAFF
;
A
#
# COMPACT_ATOMS: atom_id res chain seq x y z
N MET A 1 -3.72 16.45 -9.17
CA MET A 1 -4.42 15.26 -9.69
C MET A 1 -4.03 15.09 -11.15
N MET A 2 -3.45 13.95 -11.53
CA MET A 2 -3.25 13.65 -12.95
C MET A 2 -4.63 13.50 -13.61
N ASN A 3 -4.84 14.20 -14.71
CA ASN A 3 -6.02 14.01 -15.54
C ASN A 3 -5.97 12.57 -16.09
N ALA A 4 -7.04 11.80 -15.99
CA ALA A 4 -7.12 10.38 -16.36
C ALA A 4 -6.62 10.05 -17.78
N SER A 5 -6.54 11.06 -18.67
CA SER A 5 -6.12 10.93 -20.08
C SER A 5 -4.60 10.98 -20.30
N ASN A 6 -3.78 11.34 -19.29
CA ASN A 6 -2.37 11.71 -19.49
C ASN A 6 -1.37 10.79 -18.76
N ALA A 7 -1.76 9.60 -18.32
CA ALA A 7 -0.78 8.65 -17.77
C ALA A 7 0.22 8.24 -18.88
N ARG A 8 1.53 8.40 -18.59
CA ARG A 8 2.63 8.04 -19.49
C ARG A 8 2.94 6.54 -19.45
N GLY A 9 2.49 5.85 -18.38
CA GLY A 9 2.74 4.44 -18.18
C GLY A 9 1.98 3.88 -16.98
N LEU A 10 2.05 2.58 -16.85
CA LEU A 10 1.68 1.81 -15.66
C LEU A 10 2.93 1.05 -15.23
N ILE A 11 3.27 1.14 -13.94
CA ILE A 11 4.36 0.38 -13.33
C ILE A 11 3.76 -0.59 -12.31
N ALA A 12 4.29 -1.80 -12.23
CA ALA A 12 3.85 -2.84 -11.32
C ALA A 12 5.05 -3.58 -10.71
N VAL A 13 4.92 -3.99 -9.46
CA VAL A 13 5.85 -4.91 -8.82
C VAL A 13 5.32 -6.33 -9.00
N ASP A 14 6.06 -7.15 -9.72
CA ASP A 14 5.87 -8.59 -9.83
C ASP A 14 6.72 -9.28 -8.76
N LYS A 15 6.21 -9.30 -7.53
CA LYS A 15 6.91 -9.81 -6.34
C LYS A 15 7.37 -11.25 -6.53
N MET A 16 6.49 -12.13 -6.98
CA MET A 16 6.83 -13.54 -7.18
C MET A 16 7.81 -13.76 -8.33
N GLY A 17 7.91 -12.82 -9.26
CA GLY A 17 8.90 -12.79 -10.33
C GLY A 17 10.19 -12.08 -9.96
N GLY A 18 10.26 -11.42 -8.79
CA GLY A 18 11.43 -10.67 -8.32
C GLY A 18 11.78 -9.46 -9.21
N ARG A 19 10.78 -8.76 -9.75
CA ARG A 19 11.01 -7.74 -10.78
C ARG A 19 9.98 -6.61 -10.76
N VAL A 20 10.30 -5.54 -11.45
CA VAL A 20 9.41 -4.41 -11.73
C VAL A 20 9.07 -4.40 -13.20
N ILE A 21 7.79 -4.23 -13.53
CA ILE A 21 7.27 -4.30 -14.90
C ILE A 21 6.70 -2.94 -15.29
N PHE A 22 7.07 -2.45 -16.46
CA PHE A 22 6.42 -1.32 -17.11
C PHE A 22 5.43 -1.82 -18.17
N LEU A 23 4.22 -1.29 -18.12
CA LEU A 23 3.17 -1.60 -19.08
C LEU A 23 2.72 -0.34 -19.82
N ASP A 24 2.29 -0.52 -21.05
CA ASP A 24 1.60 0.53 -21.79
C ASP A 24 0.26 0.86 -21.11
N PRO A 25 -0.06 2.13 -20.88
CA PRO A 25 -1.23 2.49 -20.08
C PRO A 25 -2.57 2.33 -20.81
N VAL A 26 -2.56 1.95 -22.10
CA VAL A 26 -3.75 1.78 -22.92
C VAL A 26 -3.95 0.32 -23.32
N SER A 27 -2.92 -0.31 -23.88
CA SER A 27 -2.96 -1.72 -24.30
C SER A 27 -2.67 -2.69 -23.16
N TYR A 28 -2.09 -2.21 -22.04
CA TYR A 28 -1.66 -2.99 -20.89
C TYR A 28 -0.62 -4.09 -21.22
N THR A 29 0.05 -3.95 -22.36
CA THR A 29 1.14 -4.84 -22.72
C THR A 29 2.42 -4.46 -22.01
N THR A 30 3.21 -5.44 -21.59
CA THR A 30 4.54 -5.22 -21.01
C THR A 30 5.45 -4.55 -22.04
N THR A 31 6.05 -3.42 -21.64
CA THR A 31 6.97 -2.64 -22.49
C THR A 31 8.43 -2.77 -22.04
N LEU A 32 8.65 -3.02 -20.76
CA LEU A 32 9.97 -3.20 -20.17
C LEU A 32 9.86 -4.00 -18.88
N VAL A 33 10.90 -4.73 -18.54
CA VAL A 33 11.08 -5.44 -17.28
C VAL A 33 12.43 -5.03 -16.69
N LEU A 34 12.44 -4.71 -15.39
CA LEU A 34 13.65 -4.54 -14.58
C LEU A 34 13.73 -5.73 -13.63
N ASP A 35 14.84 -6.45 -13.65
CA ASP A 35 15.09 -7.66 -12.85
C ASP A 35 16.47 -7.65 -12.17
N ASP A 36 17.08 -6.47 -12.05
CA ASP A 36 18.39 -6.23 -11.47
C ASP A 36 18.35 -5.88 -9.98
N PHE A 37 17.39 -6.40 -9.24
CA PHE A 37 17.26 -6.18 -7.80
C PHE A 37 18.06 -7.20 -7.00
N GLU A 38 18.65 -6.75 -5.89
CA GLU A 38 19.44 -7.64 -5.01
C GLU A 38 18.57 -8.75 -4.40
N ARG A 39 17.33 -8.44 -4.05
CA ARG A 39 16.34 -9.34 -3.47
C ARG A 39 14.94 -8.99 -3.98
N VAL A 40 13.94 -9.63 -3.41
CA VAL A 40 12.55 -9.49 -3.89
C VAL A 40 12.01 -8.06 -3.63
N PRO A 41 11.65 -7.32 -4.70
CA PRO A 41 10.92 -6.06 -4.57
C PRO A 41 9.51 -6.32 -4.05
N HIS A 42 8.99 -5.40 -3.23
CA HIS A 42 7.71 -5.63 -2.54
C HIS A 42 6.66 -4.55 -2.88
N GLU A 43 6.63 -3.46 -2.15
CA GLU A 43 5.68 -2.37 -2.34
C GLU A 43 6.16 -1.37 -3.41
N LEU A 44 5.33 -0.38 -3.72
CA LEU A 44 5.64 0.65 -4.71
C LEU A 44 5.04 2.00 -4.31
N LEU A 45 5.85 3.03 -4.31
CA LEU A 45 5.37 4.41 -4.30
C LEU A 45 5.87 5.15 -5.54
N ALA A 46 4.98 5.45 -6.46
CA ALA A 46 5.27 6.33 -7.59
C ALA A 46 4.96 7.79 -7.22
N ILE A 47 5.91 8.69 -7.49
CA ILE A 47 5.75 10.15 -7.35
C ILE A 47 5.82 10.77 -8.74
N PRO A 48 4.70 10.87 -9.44
CA PRO A 48 4.69 11.31 -10.85
C PRO A 48 5.27 12.70 -11.06
N GLN A 49 5.15 13.59 -10.06
CA GLN A 49 5.65 14.97 -10.13
C GLN A 49 7.18 15.04 -10.19
N SER A 50 7.88 14.07 -9.57
CA SER A 50 9.33 13.95 -9.63
C SER A 50 9.81 12.92 -10.65
N SER A 51 8.89 12.29 -11.40
CA SER A 51 9.19 11.18 -12.30
C SER A 51 10.00 10.05 -11.64
N THR A 52 9.73 9.78 -10.38
CA THR A 52 10.46 8.80 -9.57
C THR A 52 9.49 7.80 -8.93
N ALA A 53 9.89 6.55 -8.85
CA ALA A 53 9.24 5.56 -7.99
C ALA A 53 10.26 4.97 -7.01
N TYR A 54 9.77 4.58 -5.85
CA TYR A 54 10.52 3.92 -4.79
C TYR A 54 9.95 2.54 -4.56
N VAL A 55 10.84 1.55 -4.47
CA VAL A 55 10.50 0.14 -4.31
C VAL A 55 11.32 -0.43 -3.15
N PRO A 56 10.71 -0.76 -2.01
CA PRO A 56 11.42 -1.42 -0.91
C PRO A 56 11.86 -2.82 -1.34
N ILE A 57 13.08 -3.17 -0.99
CA ILE A 57 13.63 -4.51 -1.16
C ILE A 57 13.49 -5.24 0.17
N TYR A 58 12.37 -5.93 0.32
CA TYR A 58 11.93 -6.53 1.57
C TYR A 58 12.81 -7.72 2.02
N GLY A 59 13.23 -8.54 1.08
CA GLY A 59 13.97 -9.78 1.35
C GLY A 59 13.34 -10.99 0.65
N ASP A 60 13.67 -12.20 1.13
CA ASP A 60 13.34 -13.45 0.43
C ASP A 60 12.05 -14.14 0.94
N GLY A 61 11.27 -13.46 1.76
CA GLY A 61 10.15 -14.09 2.44
C GLY A 61 8.90 -13.25 2.58
N ILE A 62 8.16 -13.58 3.60
CA ILE A 62 6.99 -12.85 4.10
C ILE A 62 7.23 -12.51 5.56
N HIS A 63 6.39 -11.65 6.13
CA HIS A 63 6.45 -11.30 7.56
C HIS A 63 6.54 -12.56 8.45
N GLY A 64 7.38 -12.50 9.49
CA GLY A 64 7.68 -13.64 10.38
C GLY A 64 8.43 -14.82 9.75
N ARG A 65 8.66 -14.82 8.43
CA ARG A 65 9.37 -15.87 7.68
C ARG A 65 10.27 -15.29 6.59
N ASN A 66 11.06 -14.29 6.95
CA ASN A 66 12.01 -13.63 6.05
C ASN A 66 13.46 -13.97 6.48
N PRO A 67 14.03 -15.10 5.97
CA PRO A 67 15.34 -15.58 6.43
C PRO A 67 16.49 -14.67 6.02
N ASN A 68 16.32 -13.88 4.97
CA ASN A 68 17.29 -12.92 4.47
C ASN A 68 16.60 -11.59 4.23
N PRO A 69 16.36 -10.79 5.30
CA PRO A 69 15.71 -9.50 5.16
C PRO A 69 16.57 -8.54 4.33
N GLY A 70 15.91 -7.75 3.50
CA GLY A 70 16.53 -6.68 2.74
C GLY A 70 16.69 -5.42 3.58
N HIS A 71 17.50 -4.48 3.08
CA HIS A 71 17.73 -3.18 3.70
C HIS A 71 17.87 -2.06 2.68
N LEU A 72 17.46 -2.32 1.45
CA LEU A 72 17.56 -1.34 0.35
C LEU A 72 16.18 -0.77 -0.01
N LEU A 73 16.22 0.47 -0.47
CA LEU A 73 15.11 1.13 -1.15
C LEU A 73 15.57 1.47 -2.56
N SER A 74 15.08 0.75 -3.55
CA SER A 74 15.41 0.97 -4.95
C SER A 74 14.71 2.20 -5.52
N VAL A 75 15.45 3.00 -6.28
CA VAL A 75 14.99 4.22 -6.94
C VAL A 75 14.84 3.98 -8.43
N ILE A 76 13.62 4.12 -8.93
CA ILE A 76 13.27 3.93 -10.33
C ILE A 76 13.01 5.29 -10.98
N ASP A 77 13.73 5.59 -12.05
CA ASP A 77 13.45 6.74 -12.93
C ASP A 77 12.31 6.35 -13.89
N LEU A 78 11.15 6.97 -13.73
CA LEU A 78 9.96 6.66 -14.51
C LEU A 78 10.04 7.15 -15.98
N GLU A 79 10.86 8.17 -16.27
CA GLU A 79 11.05 8.67 -17.64
C GLU A 79 12.01 7.77 -18.41
N LYS A 80 13.14 7.45 -17.80
CA LYS A 80 14.13 6.53 -18.38
C LYS A 80 13.68 5.08 -18.31
N ARG A 81 12.71 4.77 -17.45
CA ARG A 81 12.26 3.42 -17.12
C ARG A 81 13.45 2.54 -16.70
N ALA A 82 14.19 3.00 -15.72
CA ALA A 82 15.44 2.37 -15.29
C ALA A 82 15.57 2.38 -13.76
N HIS A 83 16.13 1.33 -13.21
CA HIS A 83 16.68 1.33 -11.86
C HIS A 83 17.94 2.22 -11.86
N VAL A 84 17.99 3.25 -11.02
CA VAL A 84 19.04 4.27 -11.10
C VAL A 84 19.86 4.40 -9.83
N ALA A 85 19.40 3.90 -8.72
CA ALA A 85 20.12 3.91 -7.44
C ALA A 85 19.44 3.01 -6.42
N ASP A 86 20.17 2.67 -5.37
CA ASP A 86 19.64 2.13 -4.13
C ASP A 86 19.99 3.07 -2.98
N ILE A 87 19.06 3.21 -2.04
CA ILE A 87 19.26 3.91 -0.79
C ILE A 87 19.40 2.84 0.30
N ASP A 88 20.54 2.84 0.96
CA ASP A 88 20.82 1.93 2.07
C ASP A 88 20.10 2.39 3.33
N LEU A 89 19.24 1.55 3.87
CA LEU A 89 18.47 1.78 5.10
C LEU A 89 19.13 1.17 6.32
N SER A 90 20.33 0.56 6.18
CA SER A 90 21.03 -0.06 7.31
C SER A 90 21.17 0.90 8.50
N PRO A 91 20.98 0.44 9.75
CA PRO A 91 20.90 -0.97 10.16
C PRO A 91 19.45 -1.56 10.12
N PHE A 92 18.49 -0.91 9.50
CA PHE A 92 17.08 -1.32 9.50
C PHE A 92 16.81 -2.35 8.40
N GLU A 93 15.95 -3.30 8.72
CA GLU A 93 15.66 -4.47 7.90
C GLU A 93 14.17 -4.60 7.56
N ALA A 94 13.90 -5.33 6.47
CA ALA A 94 12.57 -5.64 5.96
C ALA A 94 11.73 -4.36 5.69
N PRO A 95 12.20 -3.42 4.83
CA PRO A 95 11.44 -2.24 4.47
C PRO A 95 10.17 -2.64 3.71
N HIS A 96 9.01 -2.06 4.11
CA HIS A 96 7.72 -2.46 3.58
C HIS A 96 6.85 -1.27 3.16
N GLY A 97 5.89 -0.85 3.99
CA GLY A 97 4.99 0.24 3.69
C GLY A 97 5.69 1.59 3.59
N LEU A 98 5.34 2.41 2.60
CA LEU A 98 6.02 3.68 2.38
C LEU A 98 5.06 4.80 1.96
N GLN A 99 5.31 6.01 2.46
CA GLN A 99 4.55 7.21 2.10
C GLN A 99 5.42 8.47 2.23
N ILE A 100 5.20 9.46 1.33
CA ILE A 100 5.85 10.77 1.44
C ILE A 100 5.05 11.68 2.37
N GLY A 101 5.74 12.33 3.32
CA GLY A 101 5.17 13.31 4.22
C GLY A 101 5.04 14.70 3.61
N LEU A 102 4.32 15.59 4.28
CA LEU A 102 4.20 17.00 3.87
C LEU A 102 5.52 17.77 4.02
N ASP A 103 6.46 17.25 4.77
CA ASP A 103 7.83 17.76 4.92
C ASP A 103 8.77 17.34 3.79
N GLY A 104 8.30 16.51 2.87
CA GLY A 104 9.06 15.98 1.74
C GLY A 104 9.94 14.77 2.09
N LEU A 105 9.95 14.30 3.33
CA LEU A 105 10.63 13.06 3.69
C LEU A 105 9.78 11.86 3.29
N LEU A 106 10.45 10.78 2.92
CA LEU A 106 9.83 9.49 2.71
C LEU A 106 9.91 8.69 4.02
N TYR A 107 8.77 8.19 4.47
CA TYR A 107 8.60 7.38 5.66
C TYR A 107 8.39 5.92 5.25
N ILE A 108 9.16 5.00 5.84
CA ILE A 108 9.17 3.59 5.45
C ILE A 108 9.14 2.73 6.71
N THR A 109 8.16 1.84 6.85
CA THR A 109 8.19 0.83 7.91
C THR A 109 9.32 -0.16 7.65
N CYS A 110 10.08 -0.50 8.70
CA CYS A 110 11.09 -1.55 8.68
C CYS A 110 10.69 -2.59 9.74
N GLU A 111 9.99 -3.63 9.30
CA GLU A 111 9.26 -4.55 10.19
C GLU A 111 10.14 -5.17 11.25
N ASN A 112 11.22 -5.85 10.86
CA ASN A 112 12.11 -6.54 11.80
C ASN A 112 12.80 -5.60 12.78
N SER A 113 12.87 -4.31 12.45
CA SER A 113 13.57 -3.29 13.25
C SER A 113 12.66 -2.52 14.19
N GLY A 114 11.34 -2.62 14.01
CA GLY A 114 10.36 -1.90 14.82
C GLY A 114 10.45 -0.38 14.70
N VAL A 115 10.80 0.12 13.51
CA VAL A 115 10.96 1.55 13.24
C VAL A 115 10.25 1.97 11.96
N VAL A 116 9.98 3.25 11.87
CA VAL A 116 9.74 3.96 10.59
C VAL A 116 11.03 4.70 10.24
N ALA A 117 11.71 4.26 9.19
CA ALA A 117 12.89 4.93 8.65
C ALA A 117 12.48 6.20 7.90
N LEU A 118 13.30 7.27 8.00
CA LEU A 118 13.11 8.56 7.36
C LEU A 118 14.17 8.75 6.28
N VAL A 119 13.75 8.95 5.05
CA VAL A 119 14.65 9.14 3.91
C VAL A 119 14.46 10.53 3.30
N ASP A 120 15.57 11.25 3.15
CA ASP A 120 15.63 12.43 2.31
C ASP A 120 15.72 11.99 0.84
N VAL A 121 14.65 12.23 0.09
CA VAL A 121 14.55 11.78 -1.30
C VAL A 121 15.43 12.59 -2.26
N ALA A 122 15.76 13.84 -1.91
CA ALA A 122 16.64 14.69 -2.71
C ALA A 122 18.11 14.28 -2.55
N GLU A 123 18.52 14.03 -1.30
CA GLU A 123 19.87 13.59 -0.95
C GLU A 123 20.05 12.07 -1.11
N ARG A 124 18.96 11.31 -1.32
CA ARG A 124 18.94 9.84 -1.43
C ARG A 124 19.64 9.15 -0.28
N ARG A 125 19.29 9.53 0.94
CA ARG A 125 19.93 8.95 2.13
C ARG A 125 18.97 8.84 3.31
N LEU A 126 19.23 7.87 4.16
CA LEU A 126 18.62 7.75 5.48
C LEU A 126 19.02 8.97 6.35
N VAL A 127 18.01 9.62 6.97
CA VAL A 127 18.21 10.83 7.80
C VAL A 127 17.73 10.66 9.23
N GLY A 128 17.17 9.53 9.59
CA GLY A 128 16.70 9.20 10.93
C GLY A 128 15.69 8.09 10.93
N ASP A 129 15.14 7.86 12.12
CA ASP A 129 14.10 6.86 12.36
C ASP A 129 13.16 7.30 13.47
N ILE A 130 12.05 6.57 13.61
CA ILE A 130 11.09 6.72 14.71
C ILE A 130 10.70 5.33 15.16
N GLU A 131 10.89 5.03 16.45
CA GLU A 131 10.43 3.76 17.04
C GLU A 131 8.90 3.63 16.95
N THR A 132 8.42 2.48 16.54
CA THR A 132 6.98 2.16 16.50
C THR A 132 6.50 1.44 17.75
N GLY A 133 7.42 0.86 18.53
CA GLY A 133 7.11 0.04 19.69
C GLY A 133 6.60 -1.36 19.35
N SER A 134 6.72 -1.78 18.10
CA SER A 134 6.39 -3.13 17.61
C SER A 134 7.34 -3.52 16.48
N THR A 135 7.82 -4.75 16.49
CA THR A 135 8.60 -5.35 15.38
C THR A 135 7.71 -5.89 14.26
N ASN A 136 6.38 -5.71 14.39
CA ASN A 136 5.37 -6.16 13.42
C ASN A 136 4.74 -4.98 12.68
N SER A 137 5.36 -3.78 12.69
CA SER A 137 4.83 -2.60 11.99
C SER A 137 4.96 -2.75 10.49
N HIS A 138 3.85 -3.01 9.83
CA HIS A 138 3.79 -3.46 8.44
C HIS A 138 3.45 -2.32 7.48
N ARG A 139 2.21 -1.85 7.44
CA ARG A 139 1.81 -0.72 6.60
C ARG A 139 1.69 0.57 7.41
N LEU A 140 1.82 1.68 6.71
CA LEU A 140 1.65 2.98 7.33
C LEU A 140 0.69 3.88 6.54
N VAL A 141 0.09 4.84 7.25
CA VAL A 141 -0.65 5.93 6.64
C VAL A 141 -0.38 7.23 7.40
N ILE A 142 -0.15 8.33 6.65
CA ILE A 142 0.04 9.66 7.21
C ILE A 142 -1.30 10.39 7.16
N ALA A 143 -1.71 10.98 8.28
CA ALA A 143 -2.90 11.82 8.34
C ALA A 143 -2.78 13.02 7.39
N LEU A 144 -3.90 13.48 6.83
CA LEU A 144 -3.94 14.60 5.86
C LEU A 144 -3.34 15.90 6.41
N SER A 145 -3.35 16.08 7.74
CA SER A 145 -2.70 17.21 8.41
C SER A 145 -1.17 17.14 8.41
N GLY A 146 -0.59 16.01 8.05
CA GLY A 146 0.84 15.74 8.19
C GLY A 146 1.33 15.61 9.64
N ARG A 147 0.43 15.63 10.63
CA ARG A 147 0.82 15.53 12.03
C ARG A 147 1.00 14.12 12.53
N TRP A 148 0.09 13.22 12.15
CA TRP A 148 0.07 11.85 12.66
C TRP A 148 0.48 10.87 11.57
N LEU A 149 1.30 9.91 11.94
CA LEU A 149 1.53 8.69 11.19
C LEU A 149 0.99 7.53 12.02
N TYR A 150 0.32 6.61 11.34
CA TYR A 150 -0.21 5.38 11.94
C TYR A 150 0.43 4.18 11.26
N THR A 151 0.86 3.18 12.03
CA THR A 151 1.23 1.87 11.50
C THR A 151 0.27 0.83 12.05
N GLU A 152 -0.21 -0.08 11.24
CA GLU A 152 -0.77 -1.31 11.76
C GLU A 152 0.39 -2.27 12.10
N ASN A 153 0.22 -3.03 13.18
CA ASN A 153 1.26 -3.89 13.72
C ASN A 153 0.82 -5.36 13.62
N GLU A 154 0.60 -5.78 12.42
CA GLU A 154 0.09 -7.08 11.92
C GLU A 154 -0.30 -8.09 13.04
N GLU A 155 0.62 -8.82 13.68
CA GLU A 155 0.29 -9.79 14.72
C GLU A 155 0.02 -9.21 16.12
N ASP A 156 0.33 -7.92 16.37
CA ASP A 156 0.24 -7.32 17.71
C ASP A 156 -1.16 -6.80 18.09
N ALA A 157 -2.15 -6.95 17.23
CA ALA A 157 -3.51 -6.43 17.46
C ALA A 157 -3.50 -4.96 17.93
N SER A 158 -2.71 -4.12 17.31
CA SER A 158 -2.55 -2.71 17.68
C SER A 158 -2.18 -1.82 16.51
N ILE A 159 -2.40 -0.52 16.71
CA ILE A 159 -1.94 0.55 15.81
C ILE A 159 -1.00 1.44 16.59
N SER A 160 0.19 1.70 16.07
CA SER A 160 1.09 2.72 16.62
C SER A 160 0.67 4.10 16.11
N VAL A 161 0.58 5.06 17.03
CA VAL A 161 0.29 6.47 16.72
C VAL A 161 1.54 7.28 16.97
N ILE A 162 2.08 7.84 15.91
CA ILE A 162 3.34 8.60 15.89
C ILE A 162 3.06 10.08 15.64
N ASP A 163 3.59 10.96 16.49
CA ASP A 163 3.62 12.42 16.29
C ASP A 163 4.81 12.77 15.40
N LEU A 164 4.56 13.08 14.13
CA LEU A 164 5.62 13.35 13.15
C LEU A 164 6.47 14.58 13.50
N PRO A 165 5.90 15.73 13.89
CA PRO A 165 6.71 16.86 14.32
C PRO A 165 7.63 16.57 15.50
N GLY A 166 7.16 15.77 16.44
CA GLY A 166 7.93 15.34 17.61
C GLY A 166 8.82 14.13 17.38
N ARG A 167 8.68 13.46 16.22
CA ARG A 167 9.38 12.23 15.85
C ARG A 167 9.35 11.19 16.96
N LYS A 168 8.15 10.89 17.46
CA LYS A 168 8.00 9.94 18.58
C LYS A 168 6.70 9.18 18.56
N LEU A 169 6.75 7.94 19.03
CA LEU A 169 5.58 7.17 19.40
C LEU A 169 4.83 7.87 20.54
N VAL A 170 3.53 8.05 20.37
CA VAL A 170 2.66 8.65 21.41
C VAL A 170 1.88 7.60 22.17
N ARG A 171 1.37 6.59 21.46
CA ARG A 171 0.59 5.50 22.05
C ARG A 171 0.40 4.34 21.08
N HIS A 172 -0.05 3.23 21.63
CA HIS A 172 -0.73 2.19 20.86
C HIS A 172 -2.24 2.31 21.04
N VAL A 173 -2.99 2.04 19.96
CA VAL A 173 -4.44 1.82 19.99
C VAL A 173 -4.65 0.31 19.88
N ALA A 174 -5.13 -0.30 20.95
CA ALA A 174 -5.45 -1.73 20.95
C ALA A 174 -6.66 -1.99 20.04
N THR A 175 -6.61 -3.08 19.28
CA THR A 175 -7.69 -3.57 18.42
C THR A 175 -8.14 -4.96 18.89
N PRO A 176 -9.37 -5.39 18.55
CA PRO A 176 -9.85 -6.72 18.94
C PRO A 176 -9.00 -7.86 18.37
N HIS A 177 -8.51 -7.69 17.15
CA HIS A 177 -7.71 -8.66 16.39
C HIS A 177 -6.54 -7.96 15.71
N PRO A 178 -5.54 -8.70 15.20
CA PRO A 178 -4.56 -8.22 14.25
C PRO A 178 -5.22 -7.53 13.06
N LEU A 179 -4.47 -6.66 12.40
CA LEU A 179 -4.93 -5.86 11.26
C LEU A 179 -4.11 -6.17 10.01
N ALA A 180 -4.72 -6.00 8.84
CA ALA A 180 -4.06 -6.24 7.56
C ALA A 180 -3.81 -4.97 6.74
N GLY A 181 -4.45 -3.85 7.06
CA GLY A 181 -4.28 -2.61 6.32
C GLY A 181 -4.96 -1.40 6.94
N LEU A 182 -4.50 -0.23 6.53
CA LEU A 182 -4.99 1.07 7.00
C LEU A 182 -5.32 2.00 5.84
N ALA A 183 -6.33 2.86 6.05
CA ALA A 183 -6.61 4.00 5.19
C ALA A 183 -7.10 5.19 6.03
N ILE A 184 -6.77 6.41 5.60
CA ILE A 184 -7.31 7.63 6.22
C ILE A 184 -8.54 8.11 5.43
N SER A 185 -9.63 8.46 6.12
CA SER A 185 -10.82 8.98 5.44
C SER A 185 -10.53 10.32 4.74
N PRO A 186 -11.24 10.65 3.64
CA PRO A 186 -11.00 11.87 2.87
C PRO A 186 -11.14 13.17 3.66
N ASP A 187 -11.94 13.16 4.72
CA ASP A 187 -12.09 14.30 5.64
C ASP A 187 -11.11 14.27 6.82
N GLY A 188 -10.25 13.24 6.89
CA GLY A 188 -9.23 13.06 7.93
C GLY A 188 -9.78 12.69 9.30
N LYS A 189 -11.08 12.44 9.47
CA LYS A 189 -11.70 12.17 10.76
C LYS A 189 -11.56 10.75 11.24
N TYR A 190 -11.45 9.80 10.30
CA TYR A 190 -11.40 8.39 10.62
C TYR A 190 -10.15 7.73 10.04
N LEU A 191 -9.53 6.91 10.85
CA LEU A 191 -8.65 5.87 10.37
C LEU A 191 -9.51 4.61 10.16
N VAL A 192 -9.47 4.05 8.96
CA VAL A 192 -10.12 2.80 8.60
C VAL A 192 -9.09 1.70 8.71
N ALA A 193 -9.32 0.74 9.58
CA ALA A 193 -8.46 -0.42 9.76
C ALA A 193 -9.18 -1.69 9.31
N VAL A 194 -8.46 -2.54 8.60
CA VAL A 194 -8.96 -3.82 8.09
C VAL A 194 -8.67 -4.90 9.12
N ASP A 195 -9.70 -5.56 9.63
CA ASP A 195 -9.57 -6.68 10.57
C ASP A 195 -9.08 -7.93 9.81
N ASP A 196 -8.04 -8.61 10.33
CA ASP A 196 -7.45 -9.80 9.70
C ASP A 196 -8.15 -11.11 10.08
N GLN A 197 -9.06 -11.10 11.04
CA GLN A 197 -9.77 -12.29 11.49
C GLN A 197 -11.25 -12.31 11.14
N GLU A 198 -11.85 -11.13 10.98
CA GLU A 198 -13.26 -10.98 10.68
C GLU A 198 -13.47 -10.12 9.41
N PRO A 199 -14.49 -10.41 8.59
CA PRO A 199 -14.78 -9.62 7.39
C PRO A 199 -15.44 -8.28 7.73
N LEU A 200 -14.69 -7.41 8.39
CA LEU A 200 -15.15 -6.09 8.81
C LEU A 200 -14.04 -5.04 8.80
N LEU A 201 -14.45 -3.78 8.85
CA LEU A 201 -13.57 -2.64 9.05
C LEU A 201 -13.82 -2.04 10.43
N LEU A 202 -12.75 -1.59 11.10
CA LEU A 202 -12.80 -0.77 12.29
C LEU A 202 -12.66 0.70 11.90
N LEU A 203 -13.55 1.55 12.40
CA LEU A 203 -13.43 2.99 12.26
C LEU A 203 -12.90 3.58 13.56
N ILE A 204 -11.72 4.17 13.49
CA ILE A 204 -11.04 4.80 14.63
C ILE A 204 -11.11 6.32 14.44
N ASP A 205 -11.65 7.03 15.40
CA ASP A 205 -11.69 8.49 15.42
C ASP A 205 -10.27 9.07 15.61
N THR A 206 -9.80 9.89 14.69
CA THR A 206 -8.41 10.40 14.68
C THR A 206 -8.13 11.43 15.77
N ALA A 207 -9.14 12.01 16.40
CA ALA A 207 -8.97 12.96 17.49
C ALA A 207 -8.87 12.28 18.86
N SER A 208 -9.68 11.25 19.09
CA SER A 208 -9.72 10.51 20.36
C SER A 208 -8.92 9.21 20.35
N PHE A 209 -8.55 8.71 19.17
CA PHE A 209 -7.92 7.42 18.94
C PHE A 209 -8.74 6.25 19.51
N LYS A 210 -10.05 6.33 19.40
CA LYS A 210 -10.98 5.29 19.85
C LYS A 210 -11.67 4.63 18.66
N ILE A 211 -11.87 3.32 18.75
CA ILE A 211 -12.75 2.60 17.84
C ILE A 211 -14.18 3.08 18.15
N ILE A 212 -14.84 3.66 17.15
CA ILE A 212 -16.18 4.25 17.27
C ILE A 212 -17.24 3.47 16.52
N ARG A 213 -16.86 2.63 15.56
CA ARG A 213 -17.78 1.85 14.75
C ARG A 213 -17.07 0.67 14.09
N THR A 214 -17.80 -0.40 13.84
CA THR A 214 -17.43 -1.49 12.94
C THR A 214 -18.32 -1.47 11.70
N VAL A 215 -17.77 -1.84 10.54
CA VAL A 215 -18.50 -1.93 9.27
C VAL A 215 -18.32 -3.34 8.71
N PRO A 216 -19.35 -4.20 8.77
CA PRO A 216 -19.29 -5.52 8.15
C PRO A 216 -19.15 -5.43 6.64
N LEU A 217 -18.39 -6.35 6.04
CA LEU A 217 -18.26 -6.46 4.59
C LEU A 217 -19.31 -7.42 4.03
N GLU A 218 -20.22 -6.89 3.22
CA GLU A 218 -21.35 -7.66 2.68
C GLU A 218 -20.90 -8.62 1.58
N GLY A 219 -21.28 -9.89 1.69
CA GLY A 219 -20.97 -10.91 0.69
C GLY A 219 -19.50 -11.35 0.67
N VAL A 220 -18.72 -11.01 1.69
CA VAL A 220 -17.32 -11.42 1.87
C VAL A 220 -17.26 -12.42 3.02
N PRO A 221 -16.95 -13.72 2.75
CA PRO A 221 -16.93 -14.75 3.80
C PRO A 221 -15.61 -14.81 4.60
N GLU A 222 -14.56 -14.17 4.14
CA GLU A 222 -13.22 -14.21 4.70
C GLU A 222 -12.72 -12.80 5.02
N PRO A 223 -11.75 -12.64 5.93
CA PRO A 223 -11.16 -11.35 6.25
C PRO A 223 -10.63 -10.60 5.02
N ALA A 224 -10.58 -9.28 5.14
CA ALA A 224 -10.04 -8.41 4.10
C ALA A 224 -8.52 -8.22 4.25
N GLN A 225 -7.88 -7.57 3.26
CA GLN A 225 -6.44 -7.36 3.22
C GLN A 225 -6.08 -5.88 3.18
N ILE A 226 -6.65 -5.12 2.26
CA ILE A 226 -6.38 -3.68 2.18
C ILE A 226 -7.67 -2.88 2.12
N ALA A 227 -7.57 -1.62 2.54
CA ALA A 227 -8.56 -0.58 2.30
C ALA A 227 -7.87 0.60 1.59
N ARG A 228 -8.50 1.14 0.54
CA ARG A 228 -7.95 2.27 -0.21
C ARG A 228 -9.06 3.20 -0.70
N TYR A 229 -8.94 4.48 -0.40
CA TYR A 229 -9.84 5.49 -0.96
C TYR A 229 -9.46 5.87 -2.38
N SER A 230 -10.46 6.17 -3.20
CA SER A 230 -10.26 6.83 -4.48
C SER A 230 -9.66 8.22 -4.30
N PRO A 231 -8.91 8.75 -5.28
CA PRO A 231 -8.27 10.07 -5.17
C PRO A 231 -9.25 11.24 -4.96
N ASP A 232 -10.51 11.10 -5.38
CA ASP A 232 -11.58 12.07 -5.15
C ASP A 232 -12.29 11.86 -3.80
N GLY A 233 -11.93 10.79 -3.08
CA GLY A 233 -12.47 10.46 -1.76
C GLY A 233 -13.92 9.96 -1.76
N THR A 234 -14.51 9.63 -2.90
CA THR A 234 -15.92 9.22 -2.99
C THR A 234 -16.13 7.72 -2.81
N ILE A 235 -15.11 6.92 -3.12
CA ILE A 235 -15.15 5.45 -3.08
C ILE A 235 -14.11 4.93 -2.10
N LEU A 236 -14.49 3.91 -1.34
CA LEU A 236 -13.58 3.05 -0.60
C LEU A 236 -13.55 1.67 -1.28
N LEU A 237 -12.36 1.24 -1.66
CA LEU A 237 -12.09 -0.14 -2.06
C LEU A 237 -11.63 -0.93 -0.84
N VAL A 238 -12.09 -2.18 -0.76
CA VAL A 238 -11.56 -3.19 0.17
C VAL A 238 -11.31 -4.48 -0.60
N THR A 239 -10.11 -5.07 -0.49
CA THR A 239 -9.82 -6.38 -1.10
C THR A 239 -9.83 -7.46 -0.04
N SER A 240 -10.26 -8.67 -0.42
CA SER A 240 -10.19 -9.86 0.42
C SER A 240 -9.39 -10.94 -0.27
N LEU A 241 -8.22 -11.21 0.30
CA LEU A 241 -7.20 -12.10 -0.25
C LEU A 241 -7.72 -13.51 -0.49
N ARG A 242 -8.29 -14.13 0.56
CA ARG A 242 -8.75 -15.53 0.55
C ARG A 242 -10.03 -15.71 -0.26
N SER A 243 -10.91 -14.70 -0.26
CA SER A 243 -12.16 -14.71 -1.04
C SER A 243 -11.96 -14.43 -2.52
N ALA A 244 -10.80 -13.92 -2.93
CA ALA A 244 -10.56 -13.39 -4.29
C ALA A 244 -11.64 -12.37 -4.70
N THR A 245 -11.90 -11.39 -3.81
CA THR A 245 -12.94 -10.37 -4.02
C THR A 245 -12.40 -8.97 -3.83
N ALA A 246 -13.09 -8.03 -4.46
CA ALA A 246 -12.96 -6.60 -4.24
C ALA A 246 -14.33 -6.02 -3.92
N THR A 247 -14.45 -5.36 -2.78
CA THR A 247 -15.67 -4.66 -2.37
C THR A 247 -15.50 -3.18 -2.62
N VAL A 248 -16.35 -2.63 -3.47
CA VAL A 248 -16.42 -1.20 -3.79
C VAL A 248 -17.60 -0.61 -3.03
N MET A 249 -17.34 0.36 -2.17
CA MET A 249 -18.38 1.03 -1.38
C MET A 249 -18.22 2.55 -1.40
N ASP A 250 -19.29 3.26 -1.07
CA ASP A 250 -19.22 4.70 -0.92
C ASP A 250 -18.36 5.08 0.31
N ALA A 251 -17.72 6.24 0.30
CA ALA A 251 -16.90 6.71 1.41
C ALA A 251 -17.64 6.85 2.75
N SER A 252 -18.98 6.85 2.72
CA SER A 252 -19.86 6.78 3.90
C SER A 252 -20.12 5.36 4.43
N PHE A 253 -19.46 4.36 3.82
CA PHE A 253 -19.60 2.93 4.14
C PHE A 253 -20.96 2.33 3.79
N GLY A 254 -21.67 2.93 2.82
CA GLY A 254 -22.90 2.43 2.25
C GLY A 254 -22.71 1.83 0.84
N HIS A 255 -23.77 1.29 0.28
CA HIS A 255 -23.83 0.77 -1.10
C HIS A 255 -22.66 -0.14 -1.49
N GLN A 256 -22.44 -1.17 -0.71
CA GLN A 256 -21.37 -2.14 -0.97
C GLN A 256 -21.71 -2.99 -2.22
N THR A 257 -20.72 -3.16 -3.07
CA THR A 257 -20.75 -4.07 -4.21
C THR A 257 -19.51 -4.95 -4.17
N THR A 258 -19.67 -6.24 -3.92
CA THR A 258 -18.58 -7.20 -3.88
C THR A 258 -18.46 -7.93 -5.21
N LEU A 259 -17.28 -7.90 -5.81
CA LEU A 259 -16.99 -8.45 -7.12
C LEU A 259 -15.90 -9.52 -7.00
N ARG A 260 -16.05 -10.59 -7.77
CA ARG A 260 -14.97 -11.56 -7.99
C ARG A 260 -13.88 -10.94 -8.85
N VAL A 261 -12.62 -11.09 -8.41
CA VAL A 261 -11.42 -10.67 -9.13
C VAL A 261 -10.43 -11.83 -9.24
N GLY A 262 -9.17 -11.58 -9.58
CA GLY A 262 -8.13 -12.60 -9.60
C GLY A 262 -7.77 -13.09 -8.20
N GLN A 263 -6.91 -14.11 -8.14
CA GLN A 263 -6.50 -14.73 -6.88
C GLN A 263 -5.59 -13.80 -6.09
N GLN A 264 -5.79 -13.75 -4.78
CA GLN A 264 -4.99 -12.93 -3.85
C GLN A 264 -4.88 -11.46 -4.28
N PRO A 265 -5.99 -10.71 -4.29
CA PRO A 265 -5.94 -9.27 -4.59
C PRO A 265 -5.23 -8.49 -3.48
N MET A 266 -4.05 -7.92 -3.79
CA MET A 266 -3.14 -7.30 -2.81
C MET A 266 -3.19 -5.79 -2.78
N ASP A 267 -3.32 -5.13 -3.94
CA ASP A 267 -3.28 -3.67 -4.01
C ASP A 267 -4.11 -3.16 -5.20
N ALA A 268 -4.27 -1.84 -5.27
CA ALA A 268 -5.02 -1.23 -6.36
C ALA A 268 -4.58 0.19 -6.71
N ALA A 269 -4.77 0.57 -7.97
CA ALA A 269 -4.63 1.92 -8.46
C ALA A 269 -5.92 2.43 -9.10
N PHE A 270 -6.19 3.73 -8.96
CA PHE A 270 -7.33 4.40 -9.58
C PHE A 270 -6.89 5.22 -10.79
N ARG A 271 -7.68 5.19 -11.86
CA ARG A 271 -7.50 6.04 -13.03
C ARG A 271 -8.86 6.45 -13.61
N GLY A 272 -9.26 7.70 -13.39
CA GLY A 272 -10.59 8.16 -13.78
C GLY A 272 -11.69 7.32 -13.10
N SER A 273 -12.61 6.80 -13.90
CA SER A 273 -13.67 5.89 -13.43
C SER A 273 -13.25 4.41 -13.41
N SER A 274 -11.97 4.11 -13.52
CA SER A 274 -11.47 2.74 -13.53
C SER A 274 -10.61 2.46 -12.30
N LEU A 275 -10.81 1.28 -11.72
CA LEU A 275 -10.06 0.74 -10.60
C LEU A 275 -9.30 -0.50 -11.07
N PHE A 276 -7.99 -0.51 -10.88
CA PHE A 276 -7.09 -1.58 -11.27
C PHE A 276 -6.64 -2.34 -10.03
N ILE A 277 -6.90 -3.62 -9.96
CA ILE A 277 -6.61 -4.46 -8.80
C ILE A 277 -5.51 -5.44 -9.17
N ALA A 278 -4.38 -5.36 -8.47
CA ALA A 278 -3.28 -6.30 -8.57
C ALA A 278 -3.65 -7.61 -7.85
N CYS A 279 -3.53 -8.72 -8.55
CA CYS A 279 -3.87 -10.05 -8.04
C CYS A 279 -2.60 -10.91 -8.06
N GLN A 280 -1.97 -11.05 -6.89
CA GLN A 280 -0.69 -11.72 -6.75
C GLN A 280 -0.77 -13.21 -7.08
N GLY A 281 -1.84 -13.88 -6.67
CA GLY A 281 -1.95 -15.34 -6.77
C GLY A 281 -2.03 -15.88 -8.19
N ASP A 282 -2.38 -15.03 -9.18
CA ASP A 282 -2.46 -15.43 -10.59
C ASP A 282 -1.74 -14.45 -11.55
N GLY A 283 -1.03 -13.46 -11.00
CA GLY A 283 -0.24 -12.50 -11.78
C GLY A 283 -1.07 -11.61 -12.71
N THR A 284 -2.35 -11.41 -12.39
CA THR A 284 -3.26 -10.60 -13.23
C THR A 284 -3.61 -9.26 -12.59
N VAL A 285 -4.05 -8.32 -13.42
CA VAL A 285 -4.73 -7.10 -12.99
C VAL A 285 -6.17 -7.15 -13.49
N HIS A 286 -7.12 -6.95 -12.59
CA HIS A 286 -8.53 -6.83 -12.91
C HIS A 286 -8.96 -5.37 -12.89
N VAL A 287 -9.63 -4.94 -13.96
CA VAL A 287 -10.12 -3.56 -14.09
C VAL A 287 -11.62 -3.52 -13.81
N ILE A 288 -12.01 -2.76 -12.79
CA ILE A 288 -13.40 -2.52 -12.45
C ILE A 288 -13.81 -1.14 -12.96
N ASP A 289 -14.88 -1.08 -13.71
CA ASP A 289 -15.56 0.18 -14.04
C ASP A 289 -16.38 0.62 -12.82
N LEU A 290 -16.04 1.78 -12.25
CA LEU A 290 -16.66 2.30 -11.02
C LEU A 290 -18.09 2.83 -11.24
N VAL A 291 -18.47 3.13 -12.48
CA VAL A 291 -19.83 3.60 -12.83
C VAL A 291 -20.79 2.42 -12.86
N THR A 292 -20.41 1.35 -13.56
CA THR A 292 -21.23 0.13 -13.68
C THR A 292 -21.01 -0.86 -12.55
N ARG A 293 -19.93 -0.70 -11.78
CA ARG A 293 -19.48 -1.63 -10.73
C ARG A 293 -19.35 -3.06 -11.27
N GLN A 294 -18.67 -3.20 -12.40
CA GLN A 294 -18.42 -4.49 -13.05
C GLN A 294 -16.94 -4.62 -13.46
N VAL A 295 -16.45 -5.86 -13.50
CA VAL A 295 -15.14 -6.15 -14.08
C VAL A 295 -15.24 -5.93 -15.60
N SER A 296 -14.53 -4.94 -16.11
CA SER A 296 -14.56 -4.53 -17.52
C SER A 296 -13.42 -5.13 -18.33
N HIS A 297 -12.29 -5.42 -17.69
CA HIS A 297 -11.11 -5.95 -18.36
C HIS A 297 -10.21 -6.72 -17.40
N ARG A 298 -9.31 -7.56 -17.93
CA ARG A 298 -8.21 -8.18 -17.19
C ARG A 298 -6.99 -8.35 -18.09
N PHE A 299 -5.79 -8.29 -17.51
CA PHE A 299 -4.53 -8.50 -18.23
C PHE A 299 -3.47 -9.10 -17.30
N ALA A 300 -2.42 -9.67 -17.87
CA ALA A 300 -1.29 -10.20 -17.12
C ALA A 300 -0.31 -9.08 -16.76
N ALA A 301 0.22 -9.12 -15.54
CA ALA A 301 1.26 -8.23 -15.04
C ALA A 301 2.31 -9.01 -14.24
N GLY A 302 2.92 -9.99 -14.90
CA GLY A 302 3.93 -10.88 -14.30
C GLY A 302 3.36 -12.21 -13.83
N VAL A 303 4.02 -12.82 -12.85
CA VAL A 303 3.62 -14.09 -12.23
C VAL A 303 3.04 -13.91 -10.83
N GLY A 304 3.20 -12.73 -10.22
CA GLY A 304 2.69 -12.40 -8.90
C GLY A 304 2.66 -10.88 -8.67
N CYS A 305 1.77 -10.18 -9.40
CA CYS A 305 1.59 -8.73 -9.29
C CYS A 305 1.10 -8.35 -7.90
N GLU A 306 1.94 -7.66 -7.13
CA GLU A 306 1.64 -7.22 -5.75
C GLU A 306 1.03 -5.84 -5.72
N THR A 307 1.70 -4.87 -6.33
CA THR A 307 1.30 -3.47 -6.31
C THR A 307 1.49 -2.82 -7.67
N LEU A 308 0.75 -1.74 -7.94
CA LEU A 308 0.81 -1.03 -9.20
C LEU A 308 0.51 0.46 -9.04
N ALA A 309 1.05 1.27 -9.95
CA ALA A 309 0.79 2.71 -10.00
C ALA A 309 0.81 3.26 -11.44
N PHE A 310 -0.01 4.26 -11.71
CA PHE A 310 0.08 5.06 -12.92
C PHE A 310 1.04 6.24 -12.74
N PHE A 311 1.77 6.59 -13.80
CA PHE A 311 2.69 7.72 -13.83
C PHE A 311 2.63 8.53 -15.13
#